data_babf02e6affebeb280d190a0bfeae35b
#
_entry.id   babf02e6affebeb280d190a0bfeae35b
#
_cell.length_a   1.000
_cell.length_b   1.000
_cell.length_c   1.000
_cell.angle_alpha   90.00
_cell.angle_beta   90.00
_cell.angle_gamma   90.00
#
_symmetry.space_group_name_H-M   'P 1'
#
loop_
_entity.id
_entity.type
_entity.pdbx_description
1 polymer ?
#
loop_
_entity_poly.entity_id
_entity_poly.type
_entity_poly.pdbx_seq_one_letter_code
_entity_poly.pdbx_strand_id
1 'polypeptide(L)'
;MKRIKPGIILAFLILTGTIQLSAQDKANTTAPASTVLQFICTSTSDDSLQLKATVSVKHEEGAKNLANAPVSFYSVEKNGDIKIGESKTDFHGEAVLKIASRNKYERNDQQMLSLKAMYDGNAKFEASEGEFGIKPAKLKVSFYEEDSVRFVKVEGTQLNADGTETPITEGTIIVGVPKMISILKIAEITLDSTGIGTAEFPKDIIGDSLGNLNVVAYIEENDIFGNVKTSADNNWGLHKHLISPDRPSRELWTPIAPLWMIITLIIMLAGVWGHYVYAIIQLVMISKSAKSTPEEKRLK
;
A
#
# COMPACT_ATOMS: atom_id res chain seq x y z
N MET A 1 -66.03 6.04 81.78
CA MET A 1 -66.72 7.04 80.92
C MET A 1 -65.91 7.37 79.69
N LYS A 2 -66.60 7.43 78.55
CA LYS A 2 -66.21 7.83 77.21
C LYS A 2 -65.60 6.75 76.31
N ARG A 3 -66.42 6.33 75.49
CA ARG A 3 -66.57 5.78 74.12
C ARG A 3 -65.41 6.08 73.17
N ILE A 4 -64.89 5.04 72.56
CA ILE A 4 -64.07 5.14 71.34
C ILE A 4 -64.89 4.52 70.20
N LYS A 5 -65.10 5.31 69.16
CA LYS A 5 -65.78 4.93 67.90
C LYS A 5 -64.86 4.14 67.01
N PRO A 6 -65.38 3.22 66.15
CA PRO A 6 -64.58 2.42 65.29
C PRO A 6 -64.17 3.22 63.99
N GLY A 7 -62.91 3.25 63.72
CA GLY A 7 -62.34 3.85 62.49
C GLY A 7 -62.11 2.80 61.42
N ILE A 8 -62.73 2.97 60.37
CA ILE A 8 -62.50 2.70 58.95
C ILE A 8 -61.31 1.75 58.63
N ILE A 9 -61.69 0.53 58.28
CA ILE A 9 -60.83 -0.42 57.57
C ILE A 9 -60.66 0.10 56.10
N LEU A 10 -59.48 0.65 55.79
CA LEU A 10 -59.12 1.00 54.44
C LEU A 10 -58.58 -0.26 53.72
N ALA A 11 -59.41 -0.88 52.91
CA ALA A 11 -59.01 -1.99 52.05
C ALA A 11 -58.03 -1.46 50.98
N PHE A 12 -56.77 -1.77 51.14
CA PHE A 12 -55.73 -1.52 50.14
C PHE A 12 -55.83 -2.65 49.10
N LEU A 13 -56.57 -2.38 48.00
CA LEU A 13 -56.63 -3.26 46.87
C LEU A 13 -55.31 -3.18 46.12
N ILE A 14 -54.43 -4.16 46.35
CA ILE A 14 -53.19 -4.33 45.60
C ILE A 14 -53.59 -4.83 44.20
N LEU A 15 -53.68 -3.90 43.27
CA LEU A 15 -53.80 -4.18 41.83
C LEU A 15 -52.44 -4.65 41.32
N THR A 16 -52.23 -5.96 41.33
CA THR A 16 -51.07 -6.57 40.68
C THR A 16 -51.21 -6.43 39.18
N GLY A 17 -50.84 -5.27 38.65
CA GLY A 17 -50.62 -5.09 37.24
C GLY A 17 -49.39 -5.91 36.80
N THR A 18 -49.62 -7.05 36.19
CA THR A 18 -48.58 -7.75 35.44
C THR A 18 -48.11 -6.86 34.29
N ILE A 19 -47.03 -6.14 34.53
CA ILE A 19 -46.27 -5.51 33.43
C ILE A 19 -45.66 -6.65 32.63
N GLN A 20 -46.35 -7.05 31.55
CA GLN A 20 -45.72 -7.81 30.48
C GLN A 20 -44.66 -6.89 29.87
N LEU A 21 -43.43 -7.04 30.33
CA LEU A 21 -42.28 -6.53 29.59
C LEU A 21 -42.18 -7.36 28.30
N SER A 22 -42.87 -6.91 27.28
CA SER A 22 -42.56 -7.35 25.92
C SER A 22 -41.11 -6.89 25.68
N ALA A 23 -40.15 -7.75 25.92
CA ALA A 23 -38.85 -7.65 25.33
C ALA A 23 -39.06 -7.81 23.82
N GLN A 24 -39.37 -6.70 23.15
CA GLN A 24 -39.12 -6.60 21.72
C GLN A 24 -37.61 -6.69 21.61
N ASP A 25 -37.09 -7.91 21.41
CA ASP A 25 -35.87 -8.10 20.69
C ASP A 25 -36.04 -7.35 19.36
N LYS A 26 -35.72 -6.06 19.36
CA LYS A 26 -35.30 -5.39 18.14
C LYS A 26 -34.05 -6.16 17.74
N ALA A 27 -34.25 -7.22 16.98
CA ALA A 27 -33.23 -7.67 16.06
C ALA A 27 -32.82 -6.40 15.32
N ASN A 28 -31.70 -5.84 15.73
CA ASN A 28 -31.05 -4.71 15.06
C ASN A 28 -30.54 -5.32 13.74
N THR A 29 -31.46 -5.54 12.82
CA THR A 29 -31.14 -5.87 11.43
C THR A 29 -30.59 -4.56 10.87
N THR A 30 -29.37 -4.24 11.27
CA THR A 30 -28.61 -3.19 10.61
C THR A 30 -28.56 -3.58 9.15
N ALA A 31 -29.15 -2.76 8.27
CA ALA A 31 -29.06 -3.01 6.84
C ALA A 31 -27.61 -3.27 6.47
N PRO A 32 -27.34 -4.23 5.56
CA PRO A 32 -25.97 -4.52 5.15
C PRO A 32 -25.30 -3.25 4.65
N ALA A 33 -24.05 -3.07 5.02
CA ALA A 33 -23.26 -1.90 4.64
C ALA A 33 -22.97 -1.94 3.12
N SER A 34 -23.12 -0.81 2.46
CA SER A 34 -22.89 -0.69 1.02
C SER A 34 -21.44 -0.91 0.67
N THR A 35 -21.16 -1.71 -0.34
CA THR A 35 -19.83 -2.02 -0.86
C THR A 35 -19.61 -1.42 -2.24
N VAL A 36 -18.36 -1.16 -2.56
CA VAL A 36 -17.90 -0.74 -3.89
C VAL A 36 -16.83 -1.71 -4.35
N LEU A 37 -17.00 -2.24 -5.55
CA LEU A 37 -16.02 -3.06 -6.22
C LEU A 37 -15.40 -2.27 -7.37
N GLN A 38 -14.07 -2.05 -7.27
CA GLN A 38 -13.26 -1.53 -8.37
C GLN A 38 -12.60 -2.70 -9.08
N PHE A 39 -12.75 -2.77 -10.40
CA PHE A 39 -12.23 -3.86 -11.21
C PHE A 39 -11.25 -3.32 -12.24
N ILE A 40 -10.04 -3.87 -12.26
CA ILE A 40 -8.94 -3.47 -13.16
C ILE A 40 -8.38 -4.73 -13.81
N CYS A 41 -8.14 -4.65 -15.11
CA CYS A 41 -7.47 -5.70 -15.86
C CYS A 41 -6.13 -5.17 -16.39
N THR A 42 -5.07 -5.94 -16.16
CA THR A 42 -3.71 -5.62 -16.64
C THR A 42 -3.24 -6.71 -17.62
N SER A 43 -2.96 -6.32 -18.85
CA SER A 43 -2.31 -7.18 -19.83
C SER A 43 -0.80 -7.19 -19.62
N THR A 44 -0.19 -8.38 -19.63
CA THR A 44 1.26 -8.55 -19.47
C THR A 44 1.88 -9.16 -20.75
N SER A 45 3.18 -8.98 -20.92
CA SER A 45 3.91 -9.43 -22.10
C SER A 45 3.95 -10.95 -22.30
N ASP A 46 3.68 -11.73 -21.26
CA ASP A 46 3.66 -13.19 -21.26
C ASP A 46 2.30 -13.78 -21.69
N ASP A 47 1.52 -13.03 -22.48
CA ASP A 47 0.16 -13.40 -22.92
C ASP A 47 -0.81 -13.72 -21.79
N SER A 48 -0.59 -13.16 -20.62
CA SER A 48 -1.50 -13.31 -19.49
C SER A 48 -2.24 -12.01 -19.18
N LEU A 49 -3.43 -12.18 -18.60
CA LEU A 49 -4.24 -11.11 -18.05
C LEU A 49 -4.27 -11.26 -16.53
N GLN A 50 -3.92 -10.21 -15.84
CA GLN A 50 -4.07 -10.11 -14.40
C GLN A 50 -5.35 -9.33 -14.09
N LEU A 51 -6.32 -10.02 -13.51
CA LEU A 51 -7.58 -9.44 -13.05
C LEU A 51 -7.42 -9.06 -11.59
N LYS A 52 -7.65 -7.80 -11.26
CA LYS A 52 -7.59 -7.28 -9.90
C LYS A 52 -8.92 -6.63 -9.54
N ALA A 53 -9.58 -7.13 -8.51
CA ALA A 53 -10.79 -6.55 -7.94
C ALA A 53 -10.51 -6.06 -6.54
N THR A 54 -10.81 -4.80 -6.26
CA THR A 54 -10.69 -4.20 -4.94
C THR A 54 -12.06 -3.98 -4.36
N VAL A 55 -12.36 -4.60 -3.23
CA VAL A 55 -13.64 -4.46 -2.53
C VAL A 55 -13.47 -3.56 -1.32
N SER A 56 -14.27 -2.51 -1.26
CA SER A 56 -14.31 -1.57 -0.15
C SER A 56 -15.74 -1.32 0.35
N VAL A 57 -15.86 -1.02 1.62
CA VAL A 57 -17.13 -0.67 2.29
C VAL A 57 -17.16 0.83 2.45
N LYS A 58 -18.28 1.46 2.04
CA LYS A 58 -18.50 2.88 2.29
C LYS A 58 -18.79 3.13 3.77
N HIS A 59 -18.00 4.00 4.38
CA HIS A 59 -18.21 4.52 5.71
C HIS A 59 -18.34 6.04 5.66
N GLU A 60 -18.98 6.64 6.66
CA GLU A 60 -19.09 8.11 6.77
C GLU A 60 -17.72 8.81 6.81
N GLU A 61 -16.70 8.13 7.37
CA GLU A 61 -15.33 8.63 7.48
C GLU A 61 -14.43 8.25 6.29
N GLY A 62 -14.96 7.57 5.26
CA GLY A 62 -14.21 7.13 4.08
C GLY A 62 -14.43 5.66 3.73
N ALA A 63 -13.71 5.17 2.72
CA ALA A 63 -13.78 3.78 2.30
C ALA A 63 -12.83 2.91 3.12
N LYS A 64 -13.30 1.75 3.59
CA LYS A 64 -12.50 0.75 4.29
C LYS A 64 -12.44 -0.52 3.45
N ASN A 65 -11.24 -1.01 3.21
CA ASN A 65 -11.02 -2.22 2.43
C ASN A 65 -11.53 -3.47 3.15
N LEU A 66 -12.16 -4.37 2.40
CA LEU A 66 -12.76 -5.59 2.91
C LEU A 66 -11.84 -6.79 2.66
N ALA A 67 -11.27 -7.34 3.72
CA ALA A 67 -10.43 -8.52 3.64
C ALA A 67 -11.23 -9.83 3.69
N ASN A 68 -10.66 -10.91 3.10
CA ASN A 68 -11.23 -12.25 3.04
C ASN A 68 -12.61 -12.35 2.35
N ALA A 69 -12.96 -11.39 1.50
CA ALA A 69 -14.17 -11.43 0.68
C ALA A 69 -13.93 -12.34 -0.54
N PRO A 70 -14.76 -13.36 -0.80
CA PRO A 70 -14.68 -14.15 -2.02
C PRO A 70 -15.17 -13.31 -3.19
N VAL A 71 -14.36 -13.18 -4.23
CA VAL A 71 -14.68 -12.49 -5.47
C VAL A 71 -14.62 -13.50 -6.61
N SER A 72 -15.71 -13.61 -7.35
CA SER A 72 -15.83 -14.45 -8.53
C SER A 72 -15.59 -13.61 -9.79
N PHE A 73 -14.82 -14.16 -10.72
CA PHE A 73 -14.51 -13.52 -12.00
C PHE A 73 -15.19 -14.28 -13.14
N TYR A 74 -15.77 -13.54 -14.07
CA TYR A 74 -16.52 -14.07 -15.19
C TYR A 74 -16.04 -13.43 -16.50
N SER A 75 -16.15 -14.20 -17.60
CA SER A 75 -16.18 -13.70 -18.96
C SER A 75 -17.63 -13.52 -19.35
N VAL A 76 -17.99 -12.33 -19.80
CA VAL A 76 -19.34 -12.01 -20.28
C VAL A 76 -19.41 -12.38 -21.74
N GLU A 77 -20.15 -13.43 -22.07
CA GLU A 77 -20.29 -13.94 -23.42
C GLU A 77 -21.73 -13.82 -23.91
N LYS A 78 -21.98 -13.90 -25.23
CA LYS A 78 -23.32 -13.77 -25.82
C LYS A 78 -24.32 -14.79 -25.26
N ASN A 79 -23.83 -15.97 -24.85
CA ASN A 79 -24.66 -17.06 -24.35
C ASN A 79 -24.78 -17.10 -22.81
N GLY A 80 -24.21 -16.12 -22.10
CA GLY A 80 -24.20 -16.00 -20.65
C GLY A 80 -22.79 -15.93 -20.07
N ASP A 81 -22.73 -15.57 -18.79
CA ASP A 81 -21.46 -15.38 -18.09
C ASP A 81 -20.78 -16.72 -17.80
N ILE A 82 -19.54 -16.86 -18.21
CA ILE A 82 -18.68 -18.04 -17.94
C ILE A 82 -17.78 -17.71 -16.78
N LYS A 83 -17.88 -18.48 -15.68
CA LYS A 83 -16.97 -18.34 -14.52
C LYS A 83 -15.54 -18.69 -14.91
N ILE A 84 -14.63 -17.75 -14.74
CA ILE A 84 -13.21 -17.90 -14.99
C ILE A 84 -12.51 -18.48 -13.75
N GLY A 85 -12.86 -17.96 -12.58
CA GLY A 85 -12.24 -18.37 -11.32
C GLY A 85 -12.74 -17.56 -10.14
N GLU A 86 -12.16 -17.81 -8.99
CA GLU A 86 -12.47 -17.14 -7.74
C GLU A 86 -11.19 -16.84 -6.96
N SER A 87 -11.13 -15.70 -6.31
CA SER A 87 -10.04 -15.32 -5.42
C SER A 87 -10.59 -14.60 -4.19
N LYS A 88 -9.90 -14.70 -3.06
CA LYS A 88 -10.25 -13.95 -1.85
C LYS A 88 -9.45 -12.68 -1.76
N THR A 89 -10.07 -11.63 -1.25
CA THR A 89 -9.37 -10.37 -1.01
C THR A 89 -8.35 -10.52 0.13
N ASP A 90 -7.21 -9.89 -0.05
CA ASP A 90 -6.17 -9.76 0.97
C ASP A 90 -6.52 -8.67 2.01
N PHE A 91 -5.56 -8.30 2.86
CA PHE A 91 -5.72 -7.25 3.86
C PHE A 91 -5.85 -5.83 3.26
N HIS A 92 -5.47 -5.64 1.99
CA HIS A 92 -5.72 -4.42 1.23
C HIS A 92 -7.09 -4.43 0.51
N GLY A 93 -7.87 -5.50 0.66
CA GLY A 93 -9.14 -5.68 -0.03
C GLY A 93 -8.98 -6.04 -1.51
N GLU A 94 -7.81 -6.54 -1.93
CA GLU A 94 -7.50 -6.86 -3.31
C GLU A 94 -7.60 -8.37 -3.56
N ALA A 95 -8.46 -8.79 -4.47
CA ALA A 95 -8.54 -10.13 -5.02
C ALA A 95 -7.86 -10.15 -6.39
N VAL A 96 -6.88 -11.03 -6.57
CA VAL A 96 -6.11 -11.13 -7.81
C VAL A 96 -6.28 -12.51 -8.41
N LEU A 97 -6.56 -12.54 -9.72
CA LEU A 97 -6.60 -13.76 -10.52
C LEU A 97 -5.79 -13.57 -11.80
N LYS A 98 -4.88 -14.50 -12.09
CA LYS A 98 -4.09 -14.50 -13.32
C LYS A 98 -4.66 -15.53 -14.28
N ILE A 99 -4.92 -15.10 -15.52
CA ILE A 99 -5.41 -15.95 -16.61
C ILE A 99 -4.27 -16.17 -17.59
N ALA A 100 -3.95 -17.42 -17.88
CA ALA A 100 -2.80 -17.78 -18.72
C ALA A 100 -3.06 -17.68 -20.24
N SER A 101 -4.31 -17.49 -20.68
CA SER A 101 -4.63 -17.46 -22.13
C SER A 101 -5.70 -16.43 -22.44
N ARG A 102 -5.35 -15.48 -23.26
CA ARG A 102 -6.27 -14.41 -23.73
C ARG A 102 -7.25 -14.87 -24.81
N ASN A 103 -6.91 -15.91 -25.54
CA ASN A 103 -7.69 -16.38 -26.69
C ASN A 103 -8.79 -17.36 -26.34
N LYS A 104 -8.93 -17.70 -25.05
CA LYS A 104 -9.90 -18.71 -24.59
C LYS A 104 -11.34 -18.21 -24.55
N TYR A 105 -11.55 -16.91 -24.44
CA TYR A 105 -12.86 -16.30 -24.20
C TYR A 105 -13.38 -15.59 -25.43
N GLU A 106 -14.70 -15.64 -25.63
CA GLU A 106 -15.37 -14.93 -26.72
C GLU A 106 -15.22 -13.42 -26.60
N ARG A 107 -15.19 -12.74 -27.74
CA ARG A 107 -15.15 -11.30 -27.81
C ARG A 107 -16.49 -10.78 -28.34
N ASN A 108 -16.85 -9.59 -27.88
CA ASN A 108 -18.03 -8.91 -28.36
C ASN A 108 -17.85 -8.42 -29.82
N ASP A 109 -18.90 -7.84 -30.40
CA ASP A 109 -18.90 -7.33 -31.80
C ASP A 109 -17.84 -6.23 -32.04
N GLN A 110 -17.37 -5.58 -30.96
CA GLN A 110 -16.30 -4.57 -31.00
C GLN A 110 -14.89 -5.16 -30.83
N GLN A 111 -14.76 -6.49 -30.87
CA GLN A 111 -13.50 -7.22 -30.63
C GLN A 111 -12.96 -7.04 -29.19
N MET A 112 -13.79 -6.62 -28.26
CA MET A 112 -13.43 -6.47 -26.84
C MET A 112 -13.74 -7.73 -26.05
N LEU A 113 -12.89 -8.05 -25.12
CA LEU A 113 -13.10 -9.08 -24.10
C LEU A 113 -13.83 -8.40 -22.95
N SER A 114 -15.08 -8.81 -22.70
CA SER A 114 -15.86 -8.30 -21.56
C SER A 114 -15.66 -9.19 -20.34
N LEU A 115 -15.17 -8.59 -19.27
CA LEU A 115 -14.84 -9.26 -18.02
C LEU A 115 -15.67 -8.65 -16.88
N LYS A 116 -16.09 -9.49 -15.94
CA LYS A 116 -16.91 -9.10 -14.80
C LYS A 116 -16.32 -9.68 -13.53
N ALA A 117 -16.24 -8.86 -12.49
CA ALA A 117 -15.92 -9.30 -11.14
C ALA A 117 -17.16 -9.10 -10.25
N MET A 118 -17.48 -10.08 -9.42
CA MET A 118 -18.66 -10.06 -8.57
C MET A 118 -18.30 -10.49 -7.15
N TYR A 119 -18.78 -9.71 -6.20
CA TYR A 119 -18.83 -10.02 -4.79
C TYR A 119 -20.28 -10.22 -4.39
N ASP A 120 -20.66 -11.43 -3.99
CA ASP A 120 -22.04 -11.80 -3.69
C ASP A 120 -22.60 -11.18 -2.41
N GLY A 121 -21.75 -10.50 -1.63
CA GLY A 121 -22.15 -9.95 -0.34
C GLY A 121 -22.26 -11.01 0.76
N ASN A 122 -22.76 -10.58 1.91
CA ASN A 122 -23.11 -11.43 3.04
C ASN A 122 -24.08 -10.72 3.97
N ALA A 123 -24.43 -11.31 5.12
CA ALA A 123 -25.37 -10.70 6.08
C ALA A 123 -24.98 -9.29 6.58
N LYS A 124 -23.71 -8.88 6.42
CA LYS A 124 -23.18 -7.58 6.90
C LYS A 124 -22.90 -6.61 5.75
N PHE A 125 -22.66 -7.11 4.54
CA PHE A 125 -22.19 -6.34 3.40
C PHE A 125 -23.05 -6.63 2.18
N GLU A 126 -23.42 -5.60 1.44
CA GLU A 126 -24.16 -5.71 0.19
C GLU A 126 -23.30 -6.36 -0.90
N ALA A 127 -23.96 -6.97 -1.88
CA ALA A 127 -23.30 -7.42 -3.09
C ALA A 127 -22.82 -6.24 -3.93
N SER A 128 -21.73 -6.44 -4.67
CA SER A 128 -21.22 -5.45 -5.61
C SER A 128 -20.56 -6.13 -6.81
N GLU A 129 -20.63 -5.47 -7.95
CA GLU A 129 -20.06 -5.96 -9.19
C GLU A 129 -19.34 -4.85 -9.94
N GLY A 130 -18.41 -5.23 -10.80
CA GLY A 130 -17.73 -4.35 -11.71
C GLY A 130 -17.52 -5.07 -13.04
N GLU A 131 -17.79 -4.39 -14.13
CA GLU A 131 -17.59 -4.90 -15.48
C GLU A 131 -16.58 -4.01 -16.21
N PHE A 132 -15.75 -4.62 -17.04
CA PHE A 132 -14.72 -3.94 -17.80
C PHE A 132 -14.49 -4.65 -19.13
N GLY A 133 -14.48 -3.88 -20.22
CA GLY A 133 -14.22 -4.37 -21.57
C GLY A 133 -12.86 -3.92 -22.04
N ILE A 134 -12.01 -4.84 -22.54
CA ILE A 134 -10.70 -4.52 -23.08
C ILE A 134 -10.43 -5.19 -24.42
N LYS A 135 -9.62 -4.55 -25.24
CA LYS A 135 -8.88 -5.21 -26.32
C LYS A 135 -7.53 -5.67 -25.78
N PRO A 136 -7.27 -6.98 -25.71
CA PRO A 136 -5.98 -7.46 -25.24
C PRO A 136 -4.84 -6.86 -26.07
N ALA A 137 -3.87 -6.31 -25.40
CA ALA A 137 -2.72 -5.65 -26.01
C ALA A 137 -1.43 -6.14 -25.39
N LYS A 138 -0.34 -5.97 -26.11
CA LYS A 138 1.01 -6.40 -25.73
C LYS A 138 2.00 -5.30 -26.05
N LEU A 139 2.90 -5.05 -25.13
CA LEU A 139 4.02 -4.16 -25.33
C LEU A 139 5.31 -4.98 -25.35
N LYS A 140 6.25 -4.57 -26.18
CA LYS A 140 7.60 -5.12 -26.23
C LYS A 140 8.60 -3.97 -26.13
N VAL A 141 9.55 -4.08 -25.22
CA VAL A 141 10.63 -3.10 -25.05
C VAL A 141 11.91 -3.67 -25.59
N SER A 142 12.63 -2.87 -26.33
CA SER A 142 13.98 -3.15 -26.83
C SER A 142 14.88 -1.92 -26.66
N PHE A 143 16.18 -2.15 -26.67
CA PHE A 143 17.18 -1.12 -26.43
C PHE A 143 18.18 -1.13 -27.59
N TYR A 144 18.60 0.05 -28.02
CA TYR A 144 19.66 0.20 -28.99
C TYR A 144 20.47 1.47 -28.71
N GLU A 145 21.68 1.53 -29.23
CA GLU A 145 22.55 2.70 -29.13
C GLU A 145 22.95 3.15 -30.53
N GLU A 146 22.82 4.44 -30.81
CA GLU A 146 23.18 5.08 -32.08
C GLU A 146 23.91 6.38 -31.76
N ASP A 147 25.04 6.61 -32.39
CA ASP A 147 25.88 7.78 -32.17
C ASP A 147 26.19 8.09 -30.68
N SER A 148 26.42 7.03 -29.91
CA SER A 148 26.64 7.12 -28.44
C SER A 148 25.42 7.66 -27.67
N VAL A 149 24.25 7.75 -28.28
CA VAL A 149 22.98 8.05 -27.61
C VAL A 149 22.22 6.73 -27.41
N ARG A 150 21.68 6.55 -26.22
CA ARG A 150 20.91 5.36 -25.86
C ARG A 150 19.44 5.59 -26.12
N PHE A 151 18.80 4.64 -26.75
CA PHE A 151 17.37 4.70 -27.08
C PHE A 151 16.62 3.50 -26.55
N VAL A 152 15.44 3.75 -26.02
CA VAL A 152 14.44 2.74 -25.74
C VAL A 152 13.42 2.75 -26.88
N LYS A 153 13.18 1.58 -27.46
CA LYS A 153 12.15 1.36 -28.48
C LYS A 153 11.04 0.53 -27.88
N VAL A 154 9.80 0.97 -28.03
CA VAL A 154 8.61 0.25 -27.60
C VAL A 154 7.78 -0.08 -28.82
N GLU A 155 7.38 -1.35 -28.94
CA GLU A 155 6.47 -1.86 -29.94
C GLU A 155 5.17 -2.24 -29.26
N GLY A 156 4.03 -1.71 -29.71
CA GLY A 156 2.71 -2.00 -29.21
C GLY A 156 1.87 -2.76 -30.23
N THR A 157 1.34 -3.91 -29.85
CA THR A 157 0.43 -4.71 -30.66
C THR A 157 -0.87 -5.01 -29.92
N GLN A 158 -1.99 -5.00 -30.60
CA GLN A 158 -3.27 -5.50 -30.12
C GLN A 158 -3.56 -6.86 -30.75
N LEU A 159 -4.13 -7.75 -29.94
CA LEU A 159 -4.49 -9.09 -30.36
C LEU A 159 -5.94 -9.11 -30.81
N ASN A 160 -6.20 -9.49 -32.05
CA ASN A 160 -7.52 -9.66 -32.61
C ASN A 160 -8.16 -11.01 -32.21
N ALA A 161 -9.45 -11.19 -32.44
CA ALA A 161 -10.16 -12.44 -32.11
C ALA A 161 -9.68 -13.65 -32.93
N ASP A 162 -9.19 -13.41 -34.14
CA ASP A 162 -8.63 -14.42 -35.02
C ASP A 162 -7.20 -14.84 -34.68
N GLY A 163 -6.64 -14.24 -33.60
CA GLY A 163 -5.26 -14.48 -33.19
C GLY A 163 -4.21 -13.66 -33.93
N THR A 164 -4.60 -12.81 -34.90
CA THR A 164 -3.67 -11.91 -35.58
C THR A 164 -3.31 -10.73 -34.67
N GLU A 165 -2.07 -10.26 -34.77
CA GLU A 165 -1.59 -9.07 -34.09
C GLU A 165 -1.61 -7.87 -35.06
N THR A 166 -2.18 -6.77 -34.63
CA THR A 166 -2.17 -5.49 -35.33
C THR A 166 -1.52 -4.41 -34.50
N PRO A 167 -0.82 -3.43 -35.11
CA PRO A 167 -0.18 -2.37 -34.35
C PRO A 167 -1.20 -1.52 -33.58
N ILE A 168 -0.79 -1.04 -32.44
CA ILE A 168 -1.53 -0.01 -31.68
C ILE A 168 -1.11 1.35 -32.24
N THR A 169 -2.06 2.10 -32.76
CA THR A 169 -1.79 3.42 -33.36
C THR A 169 -2.18 4.58 -32.44
N GLU A 170 -2.84 4.29 -31.36
CA GLU A 170 -3.33 5.28 -30.39
C GLU A 170 -2.94 4.89 -28.97
N GLY A 171 -2.42 5.84 -28.21
CA GLY A 171 -2.08 5.67 -26.81
C GLY A 171 -0.71 6.22 -26.46
N THR A 172 -0.61 6.72 -25.25
CA THR A 172 0.67 7.19 -24.69
C THR A 172 1.24 6.09 -23.83
N ILE A 173 2.48 5.71 -24.10
CA ILE A 173 3.21 4.72 -23.31
C ILE A 173 4.16 5.45 -22.40
N ILE A 174 4.12 5.13 -21.13
CA ILE A 174 5.06 5.64 -20.15
C ILE A 174 6.19 4.63 -19.97
N VAL A 175 7.41 5.11 -20.15
CA VAL A 175 8.62 4.31 -19.88
C VAL A 175 9.26 4.80 -18.58
N GLY A 176 9.60 3.88 -17.70
CA GLY A 176 10.19 4.20 -16.43
C GLY A 176 11.03 3.08 -15.82
N VAL A 177 11.72 3.41 -14.73
CA VAL A 177 12.49 2.44 -13.93
C VAL A 177 11.84 2.34 -12.54
N PRO A 178 11.40 1.15 -12.12
CA PRO A 178 10.88 0.93 -10.78
C PRO A 178 11.94 1.28 -9.74
N LYS A 179 11.57 2.10 -8.76
CA LYS A 179 12.35 2.40 -7.58
C LYS A 179 11.60 1.87 -6.36
N MET A 180 12.17 2.03 -5.17
CA MET A 180 11.62 1.44 -3.94
C MET A 180 10.16 1.86 -3.65
N ILE A 181 9.76 3.09 -3.97
CA ILE A 181 8.45 3.64 -3.61
C ILE A 181 7.60 3.93 -4.85
N SER A 182 8.22 4.30 -5.97
CA SER A 182 7.52 4.74 -7.19
C SER A 182 8.30 4.37 -8.45
N ILE A 183 7.66 4.49 -9.60
CA ILE A 183 8.33 4.35 -10.88
C ILE A 183 8.93 5.72 -11.26
N LEU A 184 10.25 5.73 -11.48
CA LEU A 184 10.92 6.90 -12.06
C LEU A 184 10.56 6.96 -13.54
N LYS A 185 9.68 7.87 -13.91
CA LYS A 185 9.32 8.13 -15.29
C LYS A 185 10.51 8.69 -16.05
N ILE A 186 10.85 8.08 -17.17
CA ILE A 186 11.94 8.48 -18.07
C ILE A 186 11.40 9.24 -19.24
N ALA A 187 10.40 8.67 -19.92
CA ALA A 187 9.83 9.24 -21.13
C ALA A 187 8.35 8.91 -21.26
N GLU A 188 7.66 9.73 -22.02
CA GLU A 188 6.35 9.43 -22.62
C GLU A 188 6.56 9.23 -24.12
N ILE A 189 6.06 8.14 -24.65
CA ILE A 189 6.22 7.74 -26.02
C ILE A 189 4.84 7.65 -26.68
N THR A 190 4.66 8.35 -27.77
CA THR A 190 3.50 8.18 -28.64
C THR A 190 3.88 7.21 -29.76
N LEU A 191 3.04 6.21 -30.01
CA LEU A 191 3.26 5.24 -31.08
C LEU A 191 2.93 5.86 -32.44
N ASP A 192 3.68 5.46 -33.42
CA ASP A 192 3.41 5.79 -34.82
C ASP A 192 2.38 4.84 -35.46
N SER A 193 2.09 5.02 -36.76
CA SER A 193 1.14 4.17 -37.50
C SER A 193 1.57 2.69 -37.60
N THR A 194 2.83 2.40 -37.30
CA THR A 194 3.37 1.02 -37.28
C THR A 194 3.37 0.42 -35.86
N GLY A 195 2.88 1.16 -34.89
CA GLY A 195 2.87 0.74 -33.48
C GLY A 195 4.23 0.82 -32.80
N ILE A 196 5.14 1.63 -33.36
CA ILE A 196 6.49 1.78 -32.83
C ILE A 196 6.66 3.20 -32.28
N GLY A 197 7.34 3.29 -31.14
CA GLY A 197 7.76 4.55 -30.58
C GLY A 197 9.14 4.45 -29.98
N THR A 198 9.90 5.53 -30.04
CA THR A 198 11.26 5.60 -29.51
C THR A 198 11.44 6.82 -28.63
N ALA A 199 12.29 6.69 -27.61
CA ALA A 199 12.72 7.82 -26.78
C ALA A 199 14.18 7.65 -26.39
N GLU A 200 14.83 8.78 -26.11
CA GLU A 200 16.18 8.79 -25.59
C GLU A 200 16.20 8.29 -24.14
N PHE A 201 17.19 7.48 -23.81
CA PHE A 201 17.38 6.92 -22.48
C PHE A 201 18.54 7.62 -21.74
N PRO A 202 18.28 8.28 -20.60
CA PRO A 202 19.30 9.02 -19.86
C PRO A 202 20.44 8.11 -19.38
N LYS A 203 21.67 8.66 -19.38
CA LYS A 203 22.88 7.92 -18.97
C LYS A 203 23.17 7.95 -17.44
N ASP A 204 22.44 8.78 -16.71
CA ASP A 204 22.67 9.06 -15.28
C ASP A 204 21.78 8.25 -14.33
N ILE A 205 21.07 7.25 -14.84
CA ILE A 205 20.18 6.42 -14.02
C ILE A 205 21.00 5.39 -13.25
N ILE A 206 20.83 5.42 -11.92
CA ILE A 206 21.50 4.46 -11.03
C ILE A 206 20.82 3.09 -11.13
N GLY A 207 21.60 2.09 -11.51
CA GLY A 207 21.23 0.68 -11.54
C GLY A 207 21.47 -0.04 -10.21
N ASP A 208 21.52 -1.35 -10.27
CA ASP A 208 21.95 -2.20 -9.17
C ASP A 208 23.49 -2.17 -8.99
N SER A 209 24.04 -3.05 -8.16
CA SER A 209 25.48 -3.15 -7.95
C SER A 209 26.26 -3.56 -9.20
N LEU A 210 25.62 -4.16 -10.17
CA LEU A 210 26.18 -4.62 -11.45
C LEU A 210 25.83 -3.66 -12.60
N GLY A 211 25.06 -2.59 -12.34
CA GLY A 211 24.61 -1.67 -13.36
C GLY A 211 23.34 -2.14 -14.12
N ASN A 212 22.67 -3.19 -13.66
CA ASN A 212 21.44 -3.63 -14.30
C ASN A 212 20.29 -2.71 -13.93
N LEU A 213 19.41 -2.50 -14.89
CA LEU A 213 18.18 -1.73 -14.78
C LEU A 213 17.02 -2.58 -15.29
N ASN A 214 15.97 -2.67 -14.51
CA ASN A 214 14.68 -3.16 -14.99
C ASN A 214 13.90 -1.96 -15.53
N VAL A 215 13.63 -1.93 -16.81
CA VAL A 215 12.86 -0.87 -17.47
C VAL A 215 11.46 -1.38 -17.73
N VAL A 216 10.47 -0.64 -17.27
CA VAL A 216 9.05 -0.94 -17.49
C VAL A 216 8.46 0.03 -18.51
N ALA A 217 7.65 -0.50 -19.41
CA ALA A 217 6.79 0.29 -20.27
C ALA A 217 5.33 -0.08 -19.98
N TYR A 218 4.48 0.92 -19.86
CA TYR A 218 3.10 0.68 -19.48
C TYR A 218 2.15 1.73 -20.05
N ILE A 219 0.91 1.29 -20.27
CA ILE A 219 -0.26 2.12 -20.54
C ILE A 219 -1.15 2.02 -19.31
N GLU A 220 -1.60 3.13 -18.78
CA GLU A 220 -2.51 3.18 -17.63
C GLU A 220 -3.87 3.74 -18.04
N GLU A 221 -4.93 3.16 -17.46
CA GLU A 221 -6.30 3.65 -17.53
C GLU A 221 -6.80 3.98 -18.96
N ASN A 222 -6.35 3.20 -19.96
CA ASN A 222 -6.81 3.38 -21.33
C ASN A 222 -8.18 2.71 -21.50
N ASP A 223 -9.15 3.44 -22.09
CA ASP A 223 -10.52 2.96 -22.26
C ASP A 223 -10.63 1.74 -23.20
N ILE A 224 -9.66 1.54 -24.08
CA ILE A 224 -9.65 0.46 -25.06
C ILE A 224 -8.82 -0.73 -24.60
N PHE A 225 -7.61 -0.47 -24.11
CA PHE A 225 -6.64 -1.52 -23.78
C PHE A 225 -6.57 -1.83 -22.28
N GLY A 226 -7.21 -1.00 -21.44
CA GLY A 226 -7.05 -1.06 -20.00
C GLY A 226 -5.62 -0.75 -19.60
N ASN A 227 -5.11 -1.51 -18.64
CA ASN A 227 -3.70 -1.42 -18.26
C ASN A 227 -2.87 -2.45 -19.04
N VAL A 228 -1.80 -2.00 -19.65
CA VAL A 228 -0.84 -2.87 -20.35
C VAL A 228 0.53 -2.63 -19.76
N LYS A 229 1.24 -3.68 -19.37
CA LYS A 229 2.56 -3.54 -18.74
C LYS A 229 3.52 -4.58 -19.26
N THR A 230 4.74 -4.14 -19.53
CA THR A 230 5.87 -5.00 -19.88
C THR A 230 7.12 -4.55 -19.15
N SER A 231 8.11 -5.41 -19.04
CA SER A 231 9.42 -5.07 -18.51
C SER A 231 10.52 -5.74 -19.30
N ALA A 232 11.66 -5.08 -19.36
CA ALA A 232 12.87 -5.62 -19.96
C ALA A 232 14.09 -5.15 -19.14
N ASP A 233 15.06 -6.04 -19.01
CA ASP A 233 16.30 -5.73 -18.29
C ASP A 233 17.37 -5.27 -19.25
N ASN A 234 18.18 -4.30 -18.83
CA ASN A 234 19.40 -3.89 -19.54
C ASN A 234 20.51 -3.53 -18.54
N ASN A 235 21.74 -3.38 -19.03
CA ASN A 235 22.93 -3.08 -18.24
C ASN A 235 23.43 -1.65 -18.53
N TRP A 236 22.53 -0.67 -18.52
CA TRP A 236 22.87 0.74 -18.78
C TRP A 236 22.92 1.61 -17.54
N GLY A 237 22.64 1.03 -16.39
CA GLY A 237 22.65 1.75 -15.13
C GLY A 237 24.05 2.09 -14.66
N LEU A 238 24.16 3.20 -13.96
CA LEU A 238 25.37 3.51 -13.21
C LEU A 238 25.49 2.54 -12.04
N HIS A 239 26.69 2.01 -11.83
CA HIS A 239 26.99 1.15 -10.69
C HIS A 239 26.78 1.93 -9.40
N LYS A 240 25.93 1.44 -8.53
CA LYS A 240 25.77 2.01 -7.20
C LYS A 240 26.93 1.54 -6.32
N HIS A 241 27.96 2.34 -6.19
CA HIS A 241 28.91 2.15 -5.11
C HIS A 241 28.21 2.37 -3.78
N LEU A 242 27.83 1.29 -3.10
CA LEU A 242 27.12 1.32 -1.81
C LEU A 242 27.97 1.92 -0.69
N ILE A 243 29.29 2.01 -0.91
CA ILE A 243 30.24 2.58 0.04
C ILE A 243 31.23 3.41 -0.77
N SER A 244 31.12 4.73 -0.73
CA SER A 244 32.25 5.58 -1.06
C SER A 244 33.18 5.56 0.17
N PRO A 245 34.39 4.98 0.07
CA PRO A 245 35.28 4.96 1.21
C PRO A 245 35.70 6.36 1.67
N ASP A 246 35.52 7.39 0.82
CA ASP A 246 35.90 8.77 1.08
C ASP A 246 34.78 9.66 1.67
N ARG A 247 33.56 9.16 1.80
CA ARG A 247 32.52 9.88 2.52
C ARG A 247 32.31 9.24 3.89
N PRO A 248 32.65 9.95 4.98
CA PRO A 248 32.32 9.45 6.30
C PRO A 248 30.81 9.15 6.32
N SER A 249 30.46 7.91 6.64
CA SER A 249 29.08 7.51 6.76
C SER A 249 28.39 8.48 7.73
N ARG A 250 27.22 9.00 7.36
CA ARG A 250 26.40 9.80 8.28
C ARG A 250 25.65 8.90 9.29
N GLU A 251 26.23 7.76 9.58
CA GLU A 251 25.70 6.86 10.59
C GLU A 251 25.87 7.47 11.97
N LEU A 252 24.88 7.33 12.83
CA LEU A 252 24.94 7.80 14.21
C LEU A 252 26.13 7.18 15.00
N TRP A 253 26.72 6.10 14.50
CA TRP A 253 27.79 5.32 15.06
C TRP A 253 29.00 5.25 14.12
N THR A 254 29.50 6.39 13.68
CA THR A 254 30.81 6.38 13.04
C THR A 254 31.87 6.05 14.06
N PRO A 255 32.83 5.13 13.76
CA PRO A 255 33.93 4.82 14.67
C PRO A 255 34.86 6.03 14.90
N ILE A 256 34.66 7.12 14.12
CA ILE A 256 35.45 8.36 14.23
C ILE A 256 34.45 9.47 14.62
N ALA A 257 34.34 9.69 15.91
CA ALA A 257 33.57 10.84 16.41
C ALA A 257 34.26 12.17 16.02
N PRO A 258 33.52 13.21 15.59
CA PRO A 258 34.12 14.51 15.32
C PRO A 258 34.88 15.03 16.53
N LEU A 259 36.06 15.58 16.32
CA LEU A 259 36.96 16.05 17.40
C LEU A 259 36.26 17.04 18.37
N TRP A 260 35.40 17.91 17.86
CA TRP A 260 34.67 18.85 18.71
C TRP A 260 33.73 18.11 19.71
N MET A 261 33.15 16.99 19.32
CA MET A 261 32.27 16.19 20.18
C MET A 261 33.06 15.49 21.29
N ILE A 262 34.26 14.99 20.98
CA ILE A 262 35.18 14.41 21.97
C ILE A 262 35.64 15.48 22.95
N ILE A 263 36.02 16.66 22.48
CA ILE A 263 36.46 17.78 23.31
C ILE A 263 35.35 18.23 24.27
N THR A 264 34.14 18.41 23.76
CA THR A 264 33.01 18.82 24.61
C THR A 264 32.66 17.76 25.66
N LEU A 265 32.71 16.48 25.28
CA LEU A 265 32.50 15.38 26.23
C LEU A 265 33.54 15.38 27.36
N ILE A 266 34.84 15.56 27.01
CA ILE A 266 35.94 15.60 28.00
C ILE A 266 35.72 16.80 28.92
N ILE A 267 35.40 17.98 28.42
CA ILE A 267 35.17 19.19 29.25
C ILE A 267 34.02 18.98 30.21
N MET A 268 32.88 18.44 29.72
CA MET A 268 31.75 18.13 30.58
C MET A 268 32.06 17.10 31.65
N LEU A 269 32.78 16.03 31.26
CA LEU A 269 33.19 14.97 32.20
C LEU A 269 34.15 15.50 33.26
N ALA A 270 35.10 16.31 32.87
CA ALA A 270 36.07 16.96 33.80
C ALA A 270 35.34 17.90 34.77
N GLY A 271 34.33 18.65 34.30
CA GLY A 271 33.53 19.50 35.18
C GLY A 271 32.74 18.72 36.23
N VAL A 272 32.09 17.62 35.83
CA VAL A 272 31.37 16.74 36.73
C VAL A 272 32.29 16.10 37.78
N TRP A 273 33.40 15.51 37.33
CA TRP A 273 34.37 14.90 38.23
C TRP A 273 35.03 15.92 39.15
N GLY A 274 35.39 17.11 38.65
CA GLY A 274 35.91 18.21 39.44
C GLY A 274 34.98 18.62 40.57
N HIS A 275 33.67 18.69 40.27
CA HIS A 275 32.66 18.98 41.27
C HIS A 275 32.59 17.89 42.38
N TYR A 276 32.61 16.61 41.99
CA TYR A 276 32.65 15.52 42.97
C TYR A 276 33.88 15.56 43.86
N VAL A 277 35.07 15.76 43.27
CA VAL A 277 36.31 15.91 44.05
C VAL A 277 36.20 17.06 45.00
N TYR A 278 35.73 18.22 44.58
CA TYR A 278 35.49 19.38 45.44
C TYR A 278 34.57 19.05 46.61
N ALA A 279 33.40 18.39 46.32
CA ALA A 279 32.48 17.99 47.37
C ALA A 279 33.07 17.05 48.39
N ILE A 280 33.89 16.09 47.96
CA ILE A 280 34.59 15.14 48.84
C ILE A 280 35.61 15.89 49.71
N ILE A 281 36.38 16.85 49.18
CA ILE A 281 37.31 17.67 49.92
C ILE A 281 36.60 18.47 51.03
N GLN A 282 35.46 19.10 50.69
CA GLN A 282 34.62 19.82 51.65
C GLN A 282 34.09 18.91 52.78
N LEU A 283 33.65 17.70 52.44
CA LEU A 283 33.22 16.70 53.44
C LEU A 283 34.34 16.31 54.40
N VAL A 284 35.55 16.09 53.87
CA VAL A 284 36.73 15.73 54.66
C VAL A 284 37.15 16.90 55.58
N MET A 285 37.09 18.16 55.10
CA MET A 285 37.35 19.36 55.88
C MET A 285 36.36 19.52 57.05
N ILE A 286 35.07 19.34 56.77
CA ILE A 286 34.01 19.39 57.79
C ILE A 286 34.24 18.29 58.83
N SER A 287 34.53 17.06 58.38
CA SER A 287 34.79 15.92 59.27
C SER A 287 36.03 16.17 60.17
N LYS A 288 37.07 16.80 59.66
CA LYS A 288 38.25 17.20 60.44
C LYS A 288 37.91 18.33 61.44
N SER A 289 37.14 19.34 61.02
CA SER A 289 36.72 20.43 61.93
C SER A 289 35.84 19.91 63.05
N ALA A 290 34.94 18.95 62.78
CA ALA A 290 34.13 18.32 63.82
C ALA A 290 34.91 17.52 64.87
N LYS A 291 36.04 16.93 64.46
CA LYS A 291 36.97 16.22 65.39
C LYS A 291 37.85 17.14 66.21
N SER A 292 38.02 18.41 65.85
CA SER A 292 38.84 19.39 66.55
C SER A 292 38.07 20.30 67.51
N THR A 293 36.80 20.04 67.77
CA THR A 293 36.09 20.71 68.84
C THR A 293 36.36 19.96 70.14
N PRO A 294 37.17 20.47 71.05
CA PRO A 294 37.44 19.77 72.30
C PRO A 294 36.19 19.85 73.19
N GLU A 295 35.76 18.69 73.62
CA GLU A 295 34.82 18.48 74.72
C GLU A 295 35.51 18.89 76.06
N GLU A 296 35.94 20.15 76.18
CA GLU A 296 36.59 20.66 77.34
C GLU A 296 36.13 22.07 77.69
N LYS A 297 34.84 22.20 78.01
CA LYS A 297 34.33 23.37 78.80
C LYS A 297 32.91 23.09 79.37
N ARG A 298 32.71 21.93 80.01
CA ARG A 298 31.61 21.74 80.91
C ARG A 298 32.06 20.95 82.15
N LEU A 299 32.90 21.55 82.96
CA LEU A 299 33.07 21.20 84.38
C LEU A 299 33.92 22.32 85.00
N LYS A 300 33.29 23.43 85.31
CA LYS A 300 33.56 24.27 86.50
C LYS A 300 32.35 25.14 86.80
#